data_b8e674430c3ca2311b2888c67b952b34
#
_entry.id   b8e674430c3ca2311b2888c67b952b34
#
_cell.length_a   1.000
_cell.length_b   1.000
_cell.length_c   1.000
_cell.angle_alpha   90.00
_cell.angle_beta   90.00
_cell.angle_gamma   90.00
#
_symmetry.space_group_name_H-M   'P 1'
#
loop_
_entity.id
_entity.type
_entity.pdbx_description
1 polymer ?
#
loop_
_entity_poly.entity_id
_entity_poly.type
_entity_poly.pdbx_seq_one_letter_code
_entity_poly.pdbx_strand_id
1 'polypeptide(L)'
;MIASVSGKVTAIAPYGAVIEVGGVGILTHCTPGTLATLRIGEGTRLATSLVVREESLTLYGFATDDERAVFELLQTASGVGPKLALAMLAVHTPNALRVAVAGADLKALTQVPGIGQKGAQRIVLELKDRLGTPEEAVNAALNGERRVAAWRDQVHSGLVGLGYSSKDADEAVAAVEPVADADLAAGRRPQVAALLKAALQSLSIR
;
A
#
# COMPACT_ATOMS: atom_id res chain seq x y z
N MET A 1 7.95 -8.20 -10.76
CA MET A 1 7.47 -6.86 -10.39
C MET A 1 8.41 -6.26 -9.36
N ILE A 2 8.70 -4.95 -9.43
CA ILE A 2 9.59 -4.28 -8.47
C ILE A 2 8.69 -3.61 -7.42
N ALA A 3 8.62 -4.19 -6.21
CA ALA A 3 7.72 -3.75 -5.15
C ALA A 3 8.35 -2.70 -4.21
N SER A 4 9.67 -2.68 -4.10
CA SER A 4 10.42 -1.66 -3.37
C SER A 4 11.83 -1.54 -3.92
N VAL A 5 12.43 -0.36 -3.72
CA VAL A 5 13.83 -0.08 -4.00
C VAL A 5 14.47 0.44 -2.72
N SER A 6 15.58 -0.19 -2.29
CA SER A 6 16.36 0.22 -1.12
C SER A 6 17.79 0.48 -1.56
N GLY A 7 18.31 1.65 -1.25
CA GLY A 7 19.66 2.05 -1.64
C GLY A 7 19.98 3.48 -1.23
N LYS A 8 21.05 4.03 -1.79
CA LYS A 8 21.52 5.38 -1.52
C LYS A 8 20.92 6.36 -2.53
N VAL A 9 20.41 7.49 -2.05
CA VAL A 9 19.95 8.58 -2.92
C VAL A 9 21.15 9.26 -3.56
N THR A 10 21.29 9.19 -4.89
CA THR A 10 22.40 9.80 -5.63
C THR A 10 22.01 11.08 -6.35
N ALA A 11 20.73 11.24 -6.71
CA ALA A 11 20.24 12.47 -7.31
C ALA A 11 18.76 12.70 -6.97
N ILE A 12 18.35 13.97 -6.90
CA ILE A 12 16.97 14.40 -6.75
C ILE A 12 16.69 15.44 -7.84
N ALA A 13 15.60 15.21 -8.61
CA ALA A 13 15.08 16.11 -9.62
C ALA A 13 13.62 16.48 -9.31
N PRO A 14 13.03 17.53 -9.92
CA PRO A 14 11.64 17.92 -9.62
C PRO A 14 10.58 16.83 -9.85
N TYR A 15 10.89 15.83 -10.67
CA TYR A 15 9.98 14.76 -11.07
C TYR A 15 10.33 13.39 -10.48
N GLY A 16 11.46 13.26 -9.76
CA GLY A 16 11.89 11.97 -9.26
C GLY A 16 13.26 11.98 -8.62
N ALA A 17 13.68 10.82 -8.14
CA ALA A 17 14.98 10.60 -7.53
C ALA A 17 15.68 9.37 -8.12
N VAL A 18 17.01 9.37 -8.10
CA VAL A 18 17.84 8.22 -8.46
C VAL A 18 18.28 7.53 -7.18
N ILE A 19 17.93 6.26 -7.06
CA ILE A 19 18.34 5.39 -5.96
C ILE A 19 19.37 4.41 -6.49
N GLU A 20 20.57 4.45 -5.93
CA GLU A 20 21.65 3.53 -6.29
C GLU A 20 21.52 2.22 -5.51
N VAL A 21 21.44 1.12 -6.24
CA VAL A 21 21.36 -0.23 -5.71
C VAL A 21 22.45 -1.07 -6.35
N GLY A 22 23.46 -1.46 -5.57
CA GLY A 22 24.57 -2.28 -6.07
C GLY A 22 25.34 -1.68 -7.25
N GLY A 23 25.49 -0.34 -7.28
CA GLY A 23 26.15 0.38 -8.36
C GLY A 23 25.26 0.74 -9.56
N VAL A 24 23.97 0.36 -9.52
CA VAL A 24 22.99 0.70 -10.56
C VAL A 24 22.09 1.82 -10.06
N GLY A 25 22.05 2.94 -10.79
CA GLY A 25 21.14 4.05 -10.52
C GLY A 25 19.75 3.81 -11.09
N ILE A 26 18.74 3.68 -10.22
CA ILE A 26 17.35 3.46 -10.60
C ILE A 26 16.58 4.77 -10.45
N LEU A 27 16.08 5.32 -11.57
CA LEU A 27 15.21 6.49 -11.56
C LEU A 27 13.80 6.10 -11.12
N THR A 28 13.30 6.75 -10.07
CA THR A 28 11.93 6.61 -9.58
C THR A 28 11.20 7.94 -9.73
N HIS A 29 10.02 7.93 -10.37
CA HIS A 29 9.14 9.10 -10.40
C HIS A 29 8.38 9.21 -9.08
N CYS A 30 8.48 10.35 -8.41
CA CYS A 30 7.96 10.53 -7.06
C CYS A 30 7.05 11.76 -6.96
N THR A 31 6.17 11.76 -5.95
CA THR A 31 5.44 12.97 -5.55
C THR A 31 6.39 13.98 -4.90
N PRO A 32 6.07 15.29 -4.91
CA PRO A 32 6.83 16.29 -4.15
C PRO A 32 6.94 15.94 -2.67
N GLY A 33 5.88 15.37 -2.07
CA GLY A 33 5.89 14.90 -0.67
C GLY A 33 6.93 13.83 -0.43
N THR A 34 7.01 12.81 -1.29
CA THR A 34 8.04 11.77 -1.23
C THR A 34 9.45 12.38 -1.40
N LEU A 35 9.64 13.27 -2.40
CA LEU A 35 10.94 13.90 -2.63
C LEU A 35 11.43 14.73 -1.45
N ALA A 36 10.51 15.39 -0.73
CA ALA A 36 10.83 16.19 0.45
C ALA A 36 11.43 15.35 1.61
N THR A 37 11.15 14.05 1.64
CA THR A 37 11.71 13.14 2.66
C THR A 37 13.11 12.63 2.33
N LEU A 38 13.56 12.79 1.08
CA LEU A 38 14.85 12.26 0.62
C LEU A 38 16.01 13.24 0.86
N ARG A 39 17.19 12.69 1.06
CA ARG A 39 18.46 13.45 1.17
C ARG A 39 19.54 12.77 0.35
N ILE A 40 20.21 13.55 -0.50
CA ILE A 40 21.33 13.04 -1.31
C ILE A 40 22.42 12.50 -0.38
N GLY A 41 22.90 11.31 -0.68
CA GLY A 41 23.93 10.63 0.09
C GLY A 41 23.41 9.71 1.18
N GLU A 42 22.14 9.83 1.57
CA GLU A 42 21.52 8.98 2.61
C GLU A 42 20.87 7.73 2.03
N GLY A 43 20.78 6.69 2.86
CA GLY A 43 20.05 5.47 2.54
C GLY A 43 18.55 5.69 2.63
N THR A 44 17.81 5.15 1.67
CA THR A 44 16.34 5.20 1.66
C THR A 44 15.73 3.88 1.20
N ARG A 45 14.47 3.66 1.55
CA ARG A 45 13.60 2.63 0.97
C ARG A 45 12.33 3.30 0.46
N LEU A 46 12.05 3.13 -0.82
CA LEU A 46 10.80 3.55 -1.45
C LEU A 46 9.93 2.33 -1.75
N ALA A 47 8.65 2.41 -1.44
CA ALA A 47 7.65 1.51 -2.01
C ALA A 47 7.48 1.86 -3.48
N THR A 48 7.45 0.86 -4.38
CA THR A 48 7.48 1.14 -5.81
C THR A 48 6.38 0.42 -6.58
N SER A 49 5.94 1.04 -7.66
CA SER A 49 5.03 0.46 -8.66
C SER A 49 5.66 0.60 -10.05
N LEU A 50 5.85 -0.55 -10.72
CA LEU A 50 6.39 -0.60 -12.08
C LEU A 50 5.26 -0.57 -13.09
N VAL A 51 5.23 0.47 -13.92
CA VAL A 51 4.31 0.59 -15.05
C VAL A 51 5.04 0.19 -16.32
N VAL A 52 4.56 -0.87 -16.96
CA VAL A 52 5.10 -1.41 -18.21
C VAL A 52 4.20 -0.99 -19.37
N ARG A 53 4.78 -0.41 -20.42
CA ARG A 53 4.12 -0.09 -21.68
C ARG A 53 4.98 -0.60 -22.84
N GLU A 54 4.45 -0.62 -24.04
CA GLU A 54 5.17 -1.13 -25.23
C GLU A 54 6.55 -0.48 -25.40
N GLU A 55 6.66 0.83 -25.17
CA GLU A 55 7.88 1.59 -25.40
C GLU A 55 8.57 2.10 -24.12
N SER A 56 8.08 1.74 -22.93
CA SER A 56 8.63 2.28 -21.68
C SER A 56 8.42 1.40 -20.46
N LEU A 57 9.44 1.41 -19.60
CA LEU A 57 9.39 0.90 -18.23
C LEU A 57 9.53 2.10 -17.30
N THR A 58 8.46 2.42 -16.56
CA THR A 58 8.47 3.57 -15.65
C THR A 58 8.26 3.11 -14.22
N LEU A 59 9.21 3.42 -13.35
CA LEU A 59 9.12 3.09 -11.93
C LEU A 59 8.62 4.33 -11.17
N TYR A 60 7.55 4.15 -10.41
CA TYR A 60 7.00 5.15 -9.48
C TYR A 60 7.39 4.79 -8.06
N GLY A 61 7.85 5.79 -7.29
CA GLY A 61 8.34 5.61 -5.92
C GLY A 61 7.55 6.45 -4.92
N PHE A 62 7.26 5.85 -3.77
CA PHE A 62 6.43 6.42 -2.71
C PHE A 62 7.12 6.25 -1.35
N ALA A 63 6.90 7.20 -0.44
CA ALA A 63 7.43 7.13 0.92
C ALA A 63 6.79 5.99 1.72
N THR A 64 5.53 5.65 1.43
CA THR A 64 4.77 4.63 2.16
C THR A 64 4.13 3.59 1.23
N ASP A 65 3.87 2.40 1.77
CA ASP A 65 3.12 1.36 1.06
C ASP A 65 1.66 1.77 0.82
N ASP A 66 1.09 2.63 1.67
CA ASP A 66 -0.26 3.15 1.52
C ASP A 66 -0.38 4.09 0.30
N GLU A 67 0.59 5.00 0.10
CA GLU A 67 0.65 5.84 -1.10
C GLU A 67 0.73 4.99 -2.37
N ARG A 68 1.56 3.94 -2.37
CA ARG A 68 1.67 3.00 -3.48
C ARG A 68 0.36 2.28 -3.74
N ALA A 69 -0.30 1.77 -2.69
CA ALA A 69 -1.58 1.06 -2.83
C ALA A 69 -2.68 1.97 -3.40
N VAL A 70 -2.77 3.21 -2.93
CA VAL A 70 -3.71 4.20 -3.47
C VAL A 70 -3.36 4.55 -4.91
N PHE A 71 -2.06 4.73 -5.25
CA PHE A 71 -1.63 4.95 -6.64
C PHE A 71 -2.08 3.84 -7.59
N GLU A 72 -1.91 2.59 -7.18
CA GLU A 72 -2.32 1.43 -7.99
C GLU A 72 -3.85 1.36 -8.12
N LEU A 73 -4.57 1.65 -7.05
CA LEU A 73 -6.02 1.64 -7.04
C LEU A 73 -6.63 2.76 -7.89
N LEU A 74 -6.08 3.97 -7.84
CA LEU A 74 -6.52 5.09 -8.67
C LEU A 74 -6.46 4.77 -10.17
N GLN A 75 -5.45 4.01 -10.62
CA GLN A 75 -5.29 3.62 -12.01
C GLN A 75 -6.33 2.60 -12.50
N THR A 76 -7.11 2.02 -11.61
CA THR A 76 -8.22 1.14 -11.98
C THR A 76 -9.46 1.92 -12.43
N ALA A 77 -9.51 3.23 -12.16
CA ALA A 77 -10.60 4.08 -12.61
C ALA A 77 -10.39 4.51 -14.07
N SER A 78 -11.47 4.50 -14.82
CA SER A 78 -11.47 4.85 -16.25
C SER A 78 -10.99 6.27 -16.49
N GLY A 79 -9.94 6.41 -17.30
CA GLY A 79 -9.32 7.70 -17.62
C GLY A 79 -8.28 8.19 -16.61
N VAL A 80 -7.96 7.39 -15.58
CA VAL A 80 -6.88 7.68 -14.64
C VAL A 80 -5.66 6.84 -14.99
N GLY A 81 -4.72 7.45 -15.70
CA GLY A 81 -3.42 6.85 -15.96
C GLY A 81 -2.41 7.17 -14.85
N PRO A 82 -1.19 6.56 -14.89
CA PRO A 82 -0.20 6.73 -13.85
C PRO A 82 0.24 8.18 -13.62
N LYS A 83 0.32 9.00 -14.66
CA LYS A 83 0.65 10.43 -14.51
C LYS A 83 -0.42 11.17 -13.72
N LEU A 84 -1.70 10.88 -13.98
CA LEU A 84 -2.81 11.52 -13.27
C LEU A 84 -2.92 11.00 -11.84
N ALA A 85 -2.74 9.69 -11.61
CA ALA A 85 -2.69 9.10 -10.27
C ALA A 85 -1.58 9.72 -9.41
N LEU A 86 -0.38 9.93 -10.00
CA LEU A 86 0.72 10.61 -9.31
C LEU A 86 0.37 12.08 -8.99
N ALA A 87 -0.29 12.79 -9.92
CA ALA A 87 -0.73 14.17 -9.71
C ALA A 87 -1.79 14.26 -8.59
N MET A 88 -2.70 13.28 -8.49
CA MET A 88 -3.67 13.20 -7.39
C MET A 88 -2.97 13.08 -6.03
N LEU A 89 -1.96 12.21 -5.93
CA LEU A 89 -1.15 12.03 -4.72
C LEU A 89 -0.18 13.19 -4.46
N ALA A 90 0.13 14.01 -5.45
CA ALA A 90 0.91 15.22 -5.27
C ALA A 90 0.08 16.36 -4.63
N VAL A 91 -1.24 16.39 -4.90
CA VAL A 91 -2.17 17.40 -4.37
C VAL A 91 -2.81 16.97 -3.05
N HIS A 92 -3.12 15.68 -2.93
CA HIS A 92 -3.84 15.12 -1.80
C HIS A 92 -3.07 13.97 -1.16
N THR A 93 -3.10 13.88 0.15
CA THR A 93 -2.66 12.67 0.86
C THR A 93 -3.61 11.49 0.58
N PRO A 94 -3.17 10.23 0.76
CA PRO A 94 -4.05 9.06 0.64
C PRO A 94 -5.35 9.19 1.41
N ASN A 95 -5.28 9.66 2.67
CA ASN A 95 -6.46 9.84 3.50
C ASN A 95 -7.39 10.95 2.99
N ALA A 96 -6.83 12.08 2.52
CA ALA A 96 -7.63 13.16 1.92
C ALA A 96 -8.38 12.68 0.67
N LEU A 97 -7.75 11.82 -0.15
CA LEU A 97 -8.41 11.19 -1.30
C LEU A 97 -9.57 10.28 -0.88
N ARG A 98 -9.38 9.46 0.16
CA ARG A 98 -10.44 8.61 0.72
C ARG A 98 -11.63 9.44 1.20
N VAL A 99 -11.36 10.50 1.97
CA VAL A 99 -12.41 11.43 2.45
C VAL A 99 -13.14 12.08 1.29
N ALA A 100 -12.40 12.60 0.30
CA ALA A 100 -12.99 13.28 -0.85
C ALA A 100 -13.87 12.34 -1.70
N VAL A 101 -13.41 11.11 -1.92
CA VAL A 101 -14.16 10.11 -2.70
C VAL A 101 -15.37 9.59 -1.93
N ALA A 102 -15.24 9.27 -0.65
CA ALA A 102 -16.34 8.81 0.21
C ALA A 102 -17.43 9.87 0.36
N GLY A 103 -17.01 11.14 0.54
CA GLY A 103 -17.90 12.31 0.66
C GLY A 103 -18.40 12.87 -0.68
N ALA A 104 -18.00 12.30 -1.82
CA ALA A 104 -18.28 12.81 -3.15
C ALA A 104 -17.90 14.30 -3.33
N ASP A 105 -16.78 14.71 -2.73
CA ASP A 105 -16.25 16.08 -2.83
C ASP A 105 -15.59 16.31 -4.20
N LEU A 106 -16.41 16.62 -5.19
CA LEU A 106 -15.96 16.91 -6.55
C LEU A 106 -15.04 18.14 -6.59
N LYS A 107 -15.24 19.11 -5.67
CA LYS A 107 -14.44 20.32 -5.63
C LYS A 107 -12.99 20.01 -5.22
N ALA A 108 -12.79 19.16 -4.23
CA ALA A 108 -11.47 18.70 -3.84
C ALA A 108 -10.78 17.96 -5.00
N LEU A 109 -11.48 17.02 -5.63
CA LEU A 109 -10.92 16.24 -6.74
C LEU A 109 -10.55 17.09 -7.97
N THR A 110 -11.34 18.14 -8.25
CA THR A 110 -11.06 19.06 -9.39
C THR A 110 -9.90 20.02 -9.13
N GLN A 111 -9.34 20.08 -7.91
CA GLN A 111 -8.09 20.81 -7.66
C GLN A 111 -6.88 20.15 -8.33
N VAL A 112 -7.00 18.87 -8.68
CA VAL A 112 -5.93 18.14 -9.38
C VAL A 112 -5.90 18.55 -10.85
N PRO A 113 -4.78 19.07 -11.37
CA PRO A 113 -4.65 19.37 -12.78
C PRO A 113 -4.96 18.16 -13.66
N GLY A 114 -5.85 18.33 -14.64
CA GLY A 114 -6.31 17.25 -15.51
C GLY A 114 -7.59 16.54 -15.06
N ILE A 115 -8.15 16.88 -13.91
CA ILE A 115 -9.45 16.37 -13.46
C ILE A 115 -10.51 17.47 -13.57
N GLY A 116 -11.42 17.31 -14.54
CA GLY A 116 -12.63 18.14 -14.64
C GLY A 116 -13.80 17.49 -13.90
N GLN A 117 -14.95 18.20 -13.85
CA GLN A 117 -16.15 17.72 -13.14
C GLN A 117 -16.60 16.32 -13.55
N LYS A 118 -16.62 16.01 -14.86
CA LYS A 118 -17.01 14.68 -15.37
C LYS A 118 -16.01 13.61 -14.92
N GLY A 119 -14.70 13.92 -14.90
CA GLY A 119 -13.67 13.03 -14.40
C GLY A 119 -13.80 12.76 -12.92
N ALA A 120 -14.02 13.81 -12.12
CA ALA A 120 -14.24 13.68 -10.68
C ALA A 120 -15.47 12.82 -10.34
N GLN A 121 -16.59 13.03 -11.02
CA GLN A 121 -17.79 12.19 -10.86
C GLN A 121 -17.53 10.72 -11.16
N ARG A 122 -16.78 10.42 -12.23
CA ARG A 122 -16.43 9.06 -12.60
C ARG A 122 -15.51 8.42 -11.56
N ILE A 123 -14.50 9.14 -11.09
CA ILE A 123 -13.59 8.66 -10.04
C ILE A 123 -14.37 8.31 -8.78
N VAL A 124 -15.29 9.17 -8.34
CA VAL A 124 -16.15 8.88 -7.17
C VAL A 124 -16.98 7.62 -7.42
N LEU A 125 -17.65 7.51 -8.57
CA LEU A 125 -18.51 6.37 -8.88
C LEU A 125 -17.74 5.04 -8.88
N GLU A 126 -16.53 5.03 -9.45
CA GLU A 126 -15.75 3.80 -9.63
C GLU A 126 -14.92 3.40 -8.41
N LEU A 127 -14.57 4.37 -7.53
CA LEU A 127 -13.65 4.13 -6.40
C LEU A 127 -14.27 4.25 -5.02
N LYS A 128 -15.53 4.71 -4.88
CA LYS A 128 -16.19 4.98 -3.59
C LYS A 128 -16.09 3.79 -2.62
N ASP A 129 -16.32 2.58 -3.10
CA ASP A 129 -16.35 1.36 -2.27
C ASP A 129 -15.00 0.60 -2.28
N ARG A 130 -13.98 1.15 -2.94
CA ARG A 130 -12.70 0.46 -3.18
C ARG A 130 -11.51 1.13 -2.50
N LEU A 131 -11.58 2.45 -2.25
CA LEU A 131 -10.49 3.21 -1.63
C LEU A 131 -10.32 2.95 -0.12
N GLY A 132 -11.24 2.20 0.50
CA GLY A 132 -11.29 1.99 1.94
C GLY A 132 -11.86 3.19 2.69
N THR A 133 -12.18 3.01 3.96
CA THR A 133 -12.71 4.09 4.78
C THR A 133 -11.60 4.98 5.33
N PRO A 134 -11.86 6.28 5.56
CA PRO A 134 -10.94 7.19 6.24
C PRO A 134 -10.49 6.69 7.62
N GLU A 135 -11.38 5.98 8.33
CA GLU A 135 -11.12 5.40 9.65
C GLU A 135 -10.13 4.24 9.60
N GLU A 136 -10.17 3.41 8.55
CA GLU A 136 -9.19 2.34 8.35
C GLU A 136 -7.78 2.90 8.13
N ALA A 137 -7.66 4.02 7.40
CA ALA A 137 -6.38 4.68 7.16
C ALA A 137 -5.83 5.36 8.43
N VAL A 138 -6.67 6.03 9.22
CA VAL A 138 -6.29 6.64 10.51
C VAL A 138 -5.92 5.55 11.51
N ASN A 139 -6.67 4.46 11.53
CA ASN A 139 -6.38 3.30 12.33
C ASN A 139 -5.09 2.58 11.92
N ALA A 140 -4.74 2.52 10.64
CA ALA A 140 -3.47 1.98 10.17
C ALA A 140 -2.27 2.88 10.55
N ALA A 141 -2.45 4.21 10.56
CA ALA A 141 -1.42 5.19 10.93
C ALA A 141 -1.20 5.30 12.45
N LEU A 142 -2.27 5.19 13.26
CA LEU A 142 -2.22 5.27 14.73
C LEU A 142 -1.80 3.95 15.39
N ASN A 143 -1.82 2.84 14.66
CA ASN A 143 -1.62 1.51 15.22
C ASN A 143 -0.19 0.97 15.04
N GLY A 144 0.79 1.62 15.64
CA GLY A 144 1.97 0.91 16.12
C GLY A 144 1.61 -0.27 17.07
N GLU A 145 0.47 -0.19 17.76
CA GLU A 145 -0.07 -1.23 18.66
C GLU A 145 -0.93 -2.29 17.93
N ARG A 146 -1.59 -1.98 16.80
CA ARG A 146 -2.34 -2.96 15.99
C ARG A 146 -1.47 -3.90 15.14
N ARG A 147 -0.16 -3.76 15.14
CA ARG A 147 0.75 -4.81 14.64
C ARG A 147 0.61 -6.14 15.41
N VAL A 148 -0.01 -6.11 16.57
CA VAL A 148 -0.30 -7.31 17.38
C VAL A 148 -1.54 -8.06 16.85
N ALA A 149 -2.54 -7.36 16.27
CA ALA A 149 -3.70 -7.99 15.63
C ALA A 149 -3.47 -8.38 14.16
N ALA A 150 -2.47 -7.78 13.52
CA ALA A 150 -2.16 -8.02 12.10
C ALA A 150 -1.76 -9.47 11.78
N TRP A 151 -1.37 -10.28 12.76
CA TRP A 151 -1.04 -11.69 12.51
C TRP A 151 -2.26 -12.51 12.09
N ARG A 152 -3.46 -12.20 12.61
CA ARG A 152 -4.72 -12.89 12.23
C ARG A 152 -5.01 -12.70 10.76
N ASP A 153 -4.99 -11.46 10.28
CA ASP A 153 -5.23 -11.12 8.88
C ASP A 153 -4.17 -11.72 7.96
N GLN A 154 -2.92 -11.75 8.40
CA GLN A 154 -1.82 -12.33 7.64
C GLN A 154 -1.93 -13.86 7.54
N VAL A 155 -2.27 -14.54 8.63
CA VAL A 155 -2.49 -16.00 8.64
C VAL A 155 -3.73 -16.35 7.80
N HIS A 156 -4.84 -15.64 7.99
CA HIS A 156 -6.07 -15.83 7.21
C HIS A 156 -5.80 -15.66 5.70
N SER A 157 -5.19 -14.52 5.31
CA SER A 157 -4.87 -14.24 3.89
C SER A 157 -3.90 -15.27 3.32
N GLY A 158 -2.95 -15.75 4.13
CA GLY A 158 -2.03 -16.81 3.75
C GLY A 158 -2.74 -18.12 3.46
N LEU A 159 -3.70 -18.53 4.31
CA LEU A 159 -4.50 -19.76 4.12
C LEU A 159 -5.42 -19.66 2.89
N VAL A 160 -6.09 -18.53 2.70
CA VAL A 160 -6.92 -18.28 1.51
C VAL A 160 -6.07 -18.29 0.25
N GLY A 161 -4.88 -17.69 0.28
CA GLY A 161 -3.90 -17.72 -0.82
C GLY A 161 -3.38 -19.13 -1.15
N LEU A 162 -3.41 -20.06 -0.19
CA LEU A 162 -3.09 -21.48 -0.38
C LEU A 162 -4.29 -22.32 -0.87
N GLY A 163 -5.47 -21.70 -1.06
CA GLY A 163 -6.65 -22.35 -1.63
C GLY A 163 -7.67 -22.87 -0.60
N TYR A 164 -7.48 -22.57 0.69
CA TYR A 164 -8.50 -22.90 1.70
C TYR A 164 -9.70 -21.94 1.63
N SER A 165 -10.87 -22.39 2.04
CA SER A 165 -12.06 -21.53 2.11
C SER A 165 -11.89 -20.48 3.23
N SER A 166 -12.56 -19.31 3.11
CA SER A 166 -12.52 -18.29 4.18
C SER A 166 -12.97 -18.85 5.52
N LYS A 167 -13.97 -19.74 5.52
CA LYS A 167 -14.47 -20.40 6.73
C LYS A 167 -13.40 -21.30 7.39
N ASP A 168 -12.71 -22.11 6.60
CA ASP A 168 -11.64 -22.97 7.11
C ASP A 168 -10.46 -22.12 7.63
N ALA A 169 -10.17 -21.01 6.95
CA ALA A 169 -9.13 -20.06 7.38
C ALA A 169 -9.51 -19.39 8.71
N ASP A 170 -10.77 -18.98 8.92
CA ASP A 170 -11.24 -18.40 10.18
C ASP A 170 -11.14 -19.43 11.35
N GLU A 171 -11.56 -20.67 11.10
CA GLU A 171 -11.45 -21.74 12.10
C GLU A 171 -9.99 -22.05 12.47
N ALA A 172 -9.09 -22.07 11.48
CA ALA A 172 -7.67 -22.31 11.71
C ALA A 172 -6.97 -21.16 12.44
N VAL A 173 -7.35 -19.89 12.14
CA VAL A 173 -6.88 -18.71 12.87
C VAL A 173 -7.31 -18.78 14.34
N ALA A 174 -8.56 -19.13 14.63
CA ALA A 174 -9.06 -19.30 15.97
C ALA A 174 -8.30 -20.42 16.73
N ALA A 175 -7.95 -21.51 16.07
CA ALA A 175 -7.20 -22.61 16.67
C ALA A 175 -5.78 -22.23 17.13
N VAL A 176 -5.14 -21.25 16.48
CA VAL A 176 -3.77 -20.81 16.81
C VAL A 176 -3.72 -19.55 17.69
N GLU A 177 -4.87 -18.97 18.01
CA GLU A 177 -4.99 -17.79 18.88
C GLU A 177 -4.34 -18.00 20.27
N PRO A 178 -4.50 -19.14 20.97
CA PRO A 178 -3.86 -19.36 22.26
C PRO A 178 -2.32 -19.32 22.19
N VAL A 179 -1.74 -19.73 21.04
CA VAL A 179 -0.28 -19.71 20.83
C VAL A 179 0.21 -18.27 20.67
N ALA A 180 -0.53 -17.47 19.92
CA ALA A 180 -0.21 -16.07 19.73
C ALA A 180 -0.34 -15.26 21.02
N ASP A 181 -1.38 -15.55 21.81
CA ASP A 181 -1.62 -14.88 23.10
C ASP A 181 -0.52 -15.24 24.13
N ALA A 182 -0.01 -16.47 24.13
CA ALA A 182 1.11 -16.87 24.96
C ALA A 182 2.40 -16.13 24.60
N ASP A 183 2.66 -15.88 23.31
CA ASP A 183 3.80 -15.07 22.89
C ASP A 183 3.66 -13.62 23.32
N LEU A 184 2.46 -13.04 23.19
CA LEU A 184 2.16 -11.68 23.64
C LEU A 184 2.31 -11.52 25.14
N ALA A 185 1.81 -12.47 25.93
CA ALA A 185 1.95 -12.48 27.38
C ALA A 185 3.42 -12.58 27.82
N ALA A 186 4.27 -13.22 27.01
CA ALA A 186 5.71 -13.31 27.20
C ALA A 186 6.49 -12.10 26.64
N GLY A 187 5.81 -11.04 26.17
CA GLY A 187 6.44 -9.87 25.55
C GLY A 187 7.09 -10.13 24.18
N ARG A 188 6.79 -11.27 23.56
CA ARG A 188 7.29 -11.64 22.24
C ARG A 188 6.27 -11.30 21.16
N ARG A 189 6.76 -11.01 19.96
CA ARG A 189 5.86 -10.83 18.80
C ARG A 189 5.47 -12.19 18.23
N PRO A 190 4.16 -12.45 18.00
CA PRO A 190 3.72 -13.66 17.34
C PRO A 190 4.37 -13.80 15.96
N GLN A 191 5.01 -14.92 15.69
CA GLN A 191 5.69 -15.20 14.44
C GLN A 191 4.68 -15.76 13.44
N VAL A 192 4.27 -14.95 12.45
CA VAL A 192 3.24 -15.34 11.44
C VAL A 192 3.57 -16.65 10.75
N ALA A 193 4.84 -16.89 10.40
CA ALA A 193 5.26 -18.15 9.78
C ALA A 193 5.03 -19.38 10.68
N ALA A 194 5.29 -19.25 11.99
CA ALA A 194 5.03 -20.32 12.96
C ALA A 194 3.53 -20.54 13.16
N LEU A 195 2.74 -19.46 13.25
CA LEU A 195 1.29 -19.52 13.38
C LEU A 195 0.63 -20.11 12.12
N LEU A 196 1.08 -19.72 10.93
CA LEU A 196 0.59 -20.28 9.67
C LEU A 196 0.87 -21.78 9.58
N LYS A 197 2.07 -22.22 9.99
CA LYS A 197 2.40 -23.66 10.05
C LYS A 197 1.51 -24.41 11.02
N ALA A 198 1.26 -23.86 12.21
CA ALA A 198 0.37 -24.47 13.20
C ALA A 198 -1.09 -24.51 12.71
N ALA A 199 -1.56 -23.46 12.05
CA ALA A 199 -2.88 -23.40 11.43
C ALA A 199 -3.06 -24.46 10.32
N LEU A 200 -2.05 -24.64 9.45
CA LEU A 200 -2.07 -25.70 8.45
C LEU A 200 -2.10 -27.09 9.07
N GLN A 201 -1.37 -27.30 10.18
CA GLN A 201 -1.41 -28.58 10.90
C GLN A 201 -2.80 -28.86 11.50
N SER A 202 -3.49 -27.83 12.02
CA SER A 202 -4.84 -28.01 12.55
C SER A 202 -5.86 -28.40 11.48
N LEU A 203 -5.66 -27.95 10.24
CA LEU A 203 -6.51 -28.31 9.08
C LEU A 203 -6.19 -29.70 8.51
N SER A 204 -4.95 -30.19 8.65
CA SER A 204 -4.52 -31.50 8.12
C SER A 204 -4.91 -32.68 9.02
N ILE A 205 -5.39 -32.45 10.23
CA ILE A 205 -5.80 -33.49 11.20
C ILE A 205 -7.32 -33.79 11.05
N ARG A 206 -8.03 -33.10 10.17
CA ARG A 206 -9.42 -33.35 9.80
C ARG A 206 -9.53 -34.06 8.47
#